data_11bc1e26843d35ee298174fca56ac02e
#
_entry.id   11bc1e26843d35ee298174fca56ac02e
#
_cell.length_a   1.000
_cell.length_b   1.000
_cell.length_c   1.000
_cell.angle_alpha   90.00
_cell.angle_beta   90.00
_cell.angle_gamma   90.00
#
_symmetry.space_group_name_H-M   'P 1'
#
loop_
_entity.id
_entity.type
_entity.pdbx_description
1 polymer ?
#
loop_
_entity_poly.entity_id
_entity_poly.type
_entity_poly.pdbx_seq_one_letter_code
_entity_poly.pdbx_strand_id
1 'polypeptide(L)'
;MPDAELPQMPAADLAQRLDGGEHVQVLDIRSPERVAQGRVAFGATLDFRALAASEMYRLPSLAPLGLERTAPVAVICGHGNSSQRATRFLRERGFEAYSVTGGMAAWETVYLVRRLAPTAALHHVLQLDRVGKGALSYVLVSDGDAVVVDPGRHLDRYDALLAELDATPAAVIDTHIHADYLSGARAAAVRWQVPYFLHPDDARSPYDDAPGRLAYQPMTDGDTIAFGRAALRVAHVPGHTLGSVALLADDTLALTGDFLFVRSVGRPDLGGRRDAWARLLWRSLERARHEWPGDLVVLPAHYAGEWERRADRSVAARFDVIAATNEAAALQEERAFLAWVADHTATPPESYRSIKLANLGLAEISEAEAEVLEFGPNQCAVG
;
A
#
# COMPACT_ATOMS: atom_id res chain seq x y z
N MET A 1 -43.83 -10.10 -9.41
CA MET A 1 -42.85 -9.26 -10.15
C MET A 1 -41.63 -10.13 -10.34
N PRO A 2 -41.10 -10.34 -11.56
CA PRO A 2 -39.82 -11.01 -11.72
C PRO A 2 -38.79 -10.26 -10.89
N ASP A 3 -37.89 -11.00 -10.23
CA ASP A 3 -36.79 -10.43 -9.44
C ASP A 3 -36.01 -9.43 -10.29
N ALA A 4 -36.30 -8.15 -10.13
CA ALA A 4 -35.44 -7.10 -10.72
C ALA A 4 -34.05 -7.33 -10.13
N GLU A 5 -33.07 -7.48 -11.00
CA GLU A 5 -31.68 -7.69 -10.64
C GLU A 5 -31.28 -6.66 -9.58
N LEU A 6 -30.78 -7.13 -8.43
CA LEU A 6 -30.47 -6.24 -7.32
C LEU A 6 -29.31 -5.33 -7.71
N PRO A 7 -29.42 -3.99 -7.54
CA PRO A 7 -28.35 -3.09 -7.89
C PRO A 7 -27.01 -3.43 -7.21
N GLN A 8 -26.00 -3.59 -8.02
CA GLN A 8 -24.64 -3.91 -7.62
C GLN A 8 -23.74 -2.70 -7.83
N MET A 9 -22.71 -2.56 -7.03
CA MET A 9 -21.65 -1.57 -7.17
C MET A 9 -20.31 -2.29 -7.09
N PRO A 10 -19.53 -2.38 -8.18
CA PRO A 10 -18.16 -2.89 -8.11
C PRO A 10 -17.34 -2.16 -7.04
N ALA A 11 -16.46 -2.88 -6.33
CA ALA A 11 -15.60 -2.24 -5.31
C ALA A 11 -14.71 -1.14 -5.90
N ALA A 12 -14.28 -1.30 -7.16
CA ALA A 12 -13.51 -0.27 -7.88
C ALA A 12 -14.33 1.01 -8.14
N ASP A 13 -15.63 0.87 -8.49
CA ASP A 13 -16.53 2.01 -8.70
C ASP A 13 -16.76 2.77 -7.38
N LEU A 14 -16.93 2.03 -6.28
CA LEU A 14 -17.02 2.64 -4.95
C LEU A 14 -15.75 3.46 -4.65
N ALA A 15 -14.58 2.89 -4.89
CA ALA A 15 -13.31 3.58 -4.66
C ALA A 15 -13.18 4.84 -5.53
N GLN A 16 -13.54 4.78 -6.81
CA GLN A 16 -13.52 5.93 -7.72
C GLN A 16 -14.46 7.04 -7.27
N ARG A 17 -15.68 6.71 -6.83
CA ARG A 17 -16.64 7.69 -6.31
C ARG A 17 -16.13 8.37 -5.04
N LEU A 18 -15.60 7.60 -4.09
CA LEU A 18 -15.01 8.13 -2.86
C LEU A 18 -13.78 9.00 -3.16
N ASP A 19 -12.96 8.59 -4.13
CA ASP A 19 -11.78 9.34 -4.58
C ASP A 19 -12.15 10.66 -5.23
N GLY A 20 -13.22 10.67 -6.02
CA GLY A 20 -13.80 11.86 -6.65
C GLY A 20 -14.53 12.79 -5.67
N GLY A 21 -14.61 12.44 -4.38
CA GLY A 21 -15.31 13.24 -3.37
C GLY A 21 -16.82 13.13 -3.43
N GLU A 22 -17.37 12.12 -4.12
CA GLU A 22 -18.82 11.87 -4.12
C GLU A 22 -19.28 11.46 -2.72
N HIS A 23 -20.39 12.01 -2.26
CA HIS A 23 -21.00 11.65 -0.99
C HIS A 23 -21.70 10.29 -1.11
N VAL A 24 -20.98 9.21 -0.80
CA VAL A 24 -21.49 7.84 -0.73
C VAL A 24 -21.43 7.39 0.73
N GLN A 25 -22.57 6.94 1.26
CA GLN A 25 -22.65 6.37 2.59
C GLN A 25 -22.21 4.91 2.53
N VAL A 26 -21.19 4.51 3.26
CA VAL A 26 -20.73 3.12 3.33
C VAL A 26 -21.29 2.46 4.58
N LEU A 27 -22.11 1.42 4.40
CA LEU A 27 -22.65 0.62 5.48
C LEU A 27 -22.00 -0.76 5.52
N ASP A 28 -21.13 -0.98 6.50
CA ASP A 28 -20.50 -2.27 6.75
C ASP A 28 -21.40 -3.11 7.67
N ILE A 29 -21.87 -4.25 7.17
CA ILE A 29 -22.79 -5.14 7.88
C ILE A 29 -22.11 -6.35 8.50
N ARG A 30 -20.79 -6.37 8.60
CA ARG A 30 -20.01 -7.41 9.28
C ARG A 30 -20.10 -7.24 10.81
N SER A 31 -19.62 -8.24 11.54
CA SER A 31 -19.49 -8.13 13.00
C SER A 31 -18.46 -7.08 13.40
N PRO A 32 -18.57 -6.47 14.60
CA PRO A 32 -17.61 -5.46 15.08
C PRO A 32 -16.16 -5.95 15.04
N GLU A 33 -15.91 -7.24 15.35
CA GLU A 33 -14.57 -7.83 15.34
C GLU A 33 -13.97 -7.84 13.91
N ARG A 34 -14.81 -8.14 12.91
CA ARG A 34 -14.37 -8.12 11.50
C ARG A 34 -14.15 -6.71 10.99
N VAL A 35 -14.94 -5.75 11.42
CA VAL A 35 -14.77 -4.32 11.08
C VAL A 35 -13.47 -3.78 11.71
N ALA A 36 -13.14 -4.18 12.92
CA ALA A 36 -11.93 -3.79 13.62
C ALA A 36 -10.64 -4.32 12.93
N GLN A 37 -10.72 -5.48 12.28
CA GLN A 37 -9.58 -6.04 11.51
C GLN A 37 -9.25 -5.24 10.24
N GLY A 38 -10.24 -4.57 9.65
CA GLY A 38 -10.10 -3.75 8.45
C GLY A 38 -11.46 -3.32 7.93
N ARG A 39 -11.53 -2.10 7.43
CA ARG A 39 -12.76 -1.47 6.91
C ARG A 39 -12.45 -0.56 5.73
N VAL A 40 -13.47 -0.11 5.03
CA VAL A 40 -13.31 1.01 4.11
C VAL A 40 -12.90 2.24 4.91
N ALA A 41 -11.69 2.75 4.66
CA ALA A 41 -11.09 3.92 5.33
C ALA A 41 -10.45 4.85 4.30
N PHE A 42 -11.11 5.05 3.16
CA PHE A 42 -10.60 5.75 1.99
C PHE A 42 -11.61 6.83 1.53
N GLY A 43 -11.09 7.98 1.12
CA GLY A 43 -11.88 9.14 0.68
C GLY A 43 -12.01 10.23 1.74
N ALA A 44 -11.73 11.48 1.35
CA ALA A 44 -11.71 12.63 2.25
C ALA A 44 -13.08 12.95 2.90
N THR A 45 -14.17 12.53 2.25
CA THR A 45 -15.57 12.76 2.67
C THR A 45 -16.25 11.46 3.07
N LEU A 46 -15.49 10.43 3.49
CA LEU A 46 -16.02 9.11 3.84
C LEU A 46 -17.09 9.21 4.93
N ASP A 47 -18.30 8.82 4.59
CA ASP A 47 -19.40 8.63 5.53
C ASP A 47 -19.57 7.12 5.81
N PHE A 48 -18.89 6.65 6.86
CA PHE A 48 -18.82 5.24 7.22
C PHE A 48 -19.70 4.92 8.42
N ARG A 49 -20.49 3.84 8.28
CA ARG A 49 -21.31 3.26 9.33
C ARG A 49 -21.05 1.77 9.42
N ALA A 50 -21.13 1.21 10.63
CA ALA A 50 -21.04 -0.23 10.83
C ALA A 50 -22.19 -0.70 11.75
N LEU A 51 -22.91 -1.74 11.32
CA LEU A 51 -23.87 -2.43 12.13
C LEU A 51 -24.05 -3.85 11.60
N ALA A 52 -23.86 -4.85 12.47
CA ALA A 52 -24.02 -6.24 12.09
C ALA A 52 -25.40 -6.50 11.48
N ALA A 53 -25.47 -7.26 10.38
CA ALA A 53 -26.71 -7.55 9.67
C ALA A 53 -27.79 -8.11 10.59
N SER A 54 -27.42 -8.98 11.54
CA SER A 54 -28.37 -9.57 12.52
C SER A 54 -29.00 -8.53 13.44
N GLU A 55 -28.30 -7.46 13.77
CA GLU A 55 -28.78 -6.35 14.58
C GLU A 55 -29.63 -5.41 13.73
N MET A 56 -29.17 -5.07 12.54
CA MET A 56 -29.90 -4.20 11.61
C MET A 56 -31.30 -4.71 11.32
N TYR A 57 -31.49 -6.02 11.11
CA TYR A 57 -32.82 -6.60 10.84
C TYR A 57 -33.77 -6.61 12.06
N ARG A 58 -33.25 -6.41 13.27
CA ARG A 58 -34.05 -6.34 14.52
C ARG A 58 -34.44 -4.91 14.87
N LEU A 59 -33.87 -3.91 14.21
CA LEU A 59 -34.19 -2.52 14.50
C LEU A 59 -35.68 -2.22 14.16
N PRO A 60 -36.43 -1.58 15.05
CA PRO A 60 -37.78 -1.13 14.77
C PRO A 60 -37.84 -0.02 13.70
N SER A 61 -36.74 0.73 13.57
CA SER A 61 -36.53 1.71 12.49
C SER A 61 -35.04 1.84 12.18
N LEU A 62 -34.69 2.39 11.00
CA LEU A 62 -33.31 2.63 10.60
C LEU A 62 -32.78 4.01 11.04
N ALA A 63 -33.58 4.79 11.77
CA ALA A 63 -33.16 6.11 12.27
C ALA A 63 -31.84 6.08 13.07
N PRO A 64 -31.54 5.06 13.91
CA PRO A 64 -30.27 4.99 14.62
C PRO A 64 -29.03 4.90 13.73
N LEU A 65 -29.17 4.44 12.46
CA LEU A 65 -28.07 4.40 11.51
C LEU A 65 -27.69 5.79 10.97
N GLY A 66 -28.59 6.78 11.09
CA GLY A 66 -28.35 8.14 10.58
C GLY A 66 -28.15 8.19 9.07
N LEU A 67 -28.67 7.19 8.32
CA LEU A 67 -28.54 7.17 6.85
C LEU A 67 -29.45 8.23 6.21
N GLU A 68 -28.92 8.93 5.24
CA GLU A 68 -29.63 9.92 4.45
C GLU A 68 -30.25 9.27 3.22
N ARG A 69 -31.48 9.70 2.86
CA ARG A 69 -32.20 9.20 1.68
C ARG A 69 -31.75 9.88 0.39
N THR A 70 -31.02 10.97 0.51
CA THR A 70 -30.54 11.82 -0.60
C THR A 70 -29.18 11.38 -1.15
N ALA A 71 -28.48 10.48 -0.47
CA ALA A 71 -27.20 9.96 -0.88
C ALA A 71 -27.25 8.43 -1.04
N PRO A 72 -26.54 7.86 -2.02
CA PRO A 72 -26.47 6.42 -2.23
C PRO A 72 -25.79 5.70 -1.04
N VAL A 73 -26.27 4.49 -0.73
CA VAL A 73 -25.72 3.64 0.32
C VAL A 73 -25.02 2.44 -0.31
N ALA A 74 -23.71 2.37 -0.18
CA ALA A 74 -22.91 1.21 -0.54
C ALA A 74 -22.87 0.22 0.64
N VAL A 75 -23.54 -0.91 0.51
CA VAL A 75 -23.62 -1.94 1.54
C VAL A 75 -22.52 -2.96 1.34
N ILE A 76 -21.63 -3.11 2.32
CA ILE A 76 -20.50 -4.02 2.22
C ILE A 76 -20.54 -5.13 3.28
N CYS A 77 -20.16 -6.34 2.87
CA CYS A 77 -19.95 -7.50 3.75
C CYS A 77 -18.62 -8.18 3.41
N GLY A 78 -18.36 -9.39 3.88
CA GLY A 78 -17.09 -10.08 3.60
C GLY A 78 -16.84 -10.33 2.10
N HIS A 79 -17.82 -10.95 1.40
CA HIS A 79 -17.68 -11.45 0.02
C HIS A 79 -18.83 -11.06 -0.91
N GLY A 80 -19.63 -10.07 -0.57
CA GLY A 80 -20.74 -9.60 -1.42
C GLY A 80 -22.05 -10.40 -1.34
N ASN A 81 -22.14 -11.44 -0.53
CA ASN A 81 -23.33 -12.30 -0.44
C ASN A 81 -24.40 -11.73 0.51
N SER A 82 -24.03 -11.49 1.77
CA SER A 82 -24.97 -10.99 2.80
C SER A 82 -25.41 -9.55 2.51
N SER A 83 -24.58 -8.75 1.86
CA SER A 83 -24.89 -7.37 1.47
C SER A 83 -26.07 -7.30 0.50
N GLN A 84 -26.28 -8.29 -0.35
CA GLN A 84 -27.43 -8.32 -1.27
C GLN A 84 -28.77 -8.29 -0.51
N ARG A 85 -28.89 -9.13 0.53
CA ARG A 85 -30.10 -9.15 1.36
C ARG A 85 -30.28 -7.83 2.11
N ALA A 86 -29.21 -7.27 2.64
CA ALA A 86 -29.25 -6.00 3.34
C ALA A 86 -29.60 -4.84 2.40
N THR A 87 -29.08 -4.85 1.18
CA THR A 87 -29.45 -3.88 0.14
C THR A 87 -30.94 -3.93 -0.18
N ARG A 88 -31.50 -5.14 -0.38
CA ARG A 88 -32.96 -5.29 -0.60
C ARG A 88 -33.77 -4.73 0.57
N PHE A 89 -33.39 -5.04 1.80
CA PHE A 89 -34.02 -4.54 3.02
C PHE A 89 -34.01 -3.00 3.12
N LEU A 90 -32.92 -2.35 2.73
CA LEU A 90 -32.82 -0.89 2.68
C LEU A 90 -33.68 -0.29 1.58
N ARG A 91 -33.65 -0.88 0.37
CA ARG A 91 -34.45 -0.42 -0.77
C ARG A 91 -35.94 -0.49 -0.52
N GLU A 92 -36.43 -1.55 0.12
CA GLU A 92 -37.83 -1.68 0.55
C GLU A 92 -38.25 -0.56 1.52
N ARG A 93 -37.27 0.09 2.16
CA ARG A 93 -37.47 1.25 3.07
C ARG A 93 -37.16 2.61 2.44
N GLY A 94 -37.01 2.62 1.12
CA GLY A 94 -36.86 3.84 0.32
C GLY A 94 -35.46 4.45 0.32
N PHE A 95 -34.40 3.67 0.62
CA PHE A 95 -33.02 4.10 0.42
C PHE A 95 -32.54 3.72 -0.98
N GLU A 96 -31.72 4.56 -1.58
CA GLU A 96 -30.95 4.21 -2.75
C GLU A 96 -29.73 3.40 -2.33
N ALA A 97 -29.84 2.08 -2.33
CA ALA A 97 -28.79 1.17 -1.82
C ALA A 97 -28.27 0.23 -2.90
N TYR A 98 -26.98 -0.09 -2.82
CA TYR A 98 -26.21 -0.95 -3.73
C TYR A 98 -25.43 -1.99 -2.91
N SER A 99 -25.40 -3.23 -3.39
CA SER A 99 -24.50 -4.25 -2.82
C SER A 99 -23.11 -4.10 -3.41
N VAL A 100 -22.07 -3.95 -2.58
CA VAL A 100 -20.69 -3.93 -3.07
C VAL A 100 -20.32 -5.35 -3.52
N THR A 101 -20.07 -5.49 -4.82
CA THR A 101 -19.73 -6.77 -5.46
C THR A 101 -18.42 -7.31 -4.88
N GLY A 102 -18.43 -8.57 -4.44
CA GLY A 102 -17.25 -9.20 -3.81
C GLY A 102 -16.96 -8.71 -2.38
N GLY A 103 -17.64 -7.66 -1.90
CA GLY A 103 -17.50 -7.15 -0.53
C GLY A 103 -16.09 -6.66 -0.20
N MET A 104 -15.67 -6.88 1.06
CA MET A 104 -14.33 -6.48 1.52
C MET A 104 -13.21 -7.25 0.81
N ALA A 105 -13.41 -8.52 0.45
CA ALA A 105 -12.40 -9.27 -0.32
C ALA A 105 -12.07 -8.58 -1.66
N ALA A 106 -13.09 -8.09 -2.37
CA ALA A 106 -12.86 -7.30 -3.59
C ALA A 106 -12.28 -5.92 -3.28
N TRP A 107 -12.68 -5.27 -2.17
CA TRP A 107 -12.12 -3.97 -1.75
C TRP A 107 -10.60 -4.03 -1.54
N GLU A 108 -10.10 -5.10 -0.91
CA GLU A 108 -8.67 -5.31 -0.66
C GLU A 108 -7.83 -5.46 -1.95
N THR A 109 -8.47 -5.69 -3.10
CA THR A 109 -7.81 -5.83 -4.41
C THR A 109 -8.01 -4.63 -5.34
N VAL A 110 -8.57 -3.52 -4.83
CA VAL A 110 -8.74 -2.30 -5.60
C VAL A 110 -7.42 -1.55 -5.70
N TYR A 111 -7.03 -1.23 -6.93
CA TYR A 111 -5.91 -0.35 -7.25
C TYR A 111 -6.42 0.88 -7.99
N LEU A 112 -6.00 2.07 -7.55
CA LEU A 112 -6.19 3.32 -8.27
C LEU A 112 -4.86 3.80 -8.82
N VAL A 113 -4.82 4.19 -10.08
CA VAL A 113 -3.59 4.65 -10.74
C VAL A 113 -3.50 6.17 -10.65
N ARG A 114 -2.37 6.66 -10.14
CA ARG A 114 -2.03 8.09 -10.09
C ARG A 114 -0.91 8.38 -11.08
N ARG A 115 -1.12 9.35 -11.94
CA ARG A 115 -0.11 9.81 -12.89
C ARG A 115 0.60 11.01 -12.29
N LEU A 116 1.90 10.84 -11.98
CA LEU A 116 2.73 11.92 -11.47
C LEU A 116 3.40 12.66 -12.65
N ALA A 117 3.97 13.83 -12.35
CA ALA A 117 4.72 14.59 -13.35
C ALA A 117 5.90 13.75 -13.89
N PRO A 118 6.12 13.74 -15.21
CA PRO A 118 7.28 13.10 -15.81
C PRO A 118 8.58 13.83 -15.42
N THR A 119 9.72 13.17 -15.60
CA THR A 119 11.05 13.78 -15.45
C THR A 119 11.72 13.95 -16.81
N ALA A 120 12.97 14.39 -16.82
CA ALA A 120 13.74 14.50 -18.07
C ALA A 120 13.94 13.14 -18.77
N ALA A 121 14.08 12.04 -18.00
CA ALA A 121 14.31 10.71 -18.52
C ALA A 121 13.09 9.79 -18.43
N LEU A 122 12.14 10.07 -17.53
CA LEU A 122 10.92 9.26 -17.32
C LEU A 122 9.72 9.89 -18.01
N HIS A 123 9.17 9.24 -19.02
CA HIS A 123 7.97 9.70 -19.75
C HIS A 123 6.69 9.48 -18.92
N HIS A 124 6.65 8.39 -18.15
CA HIS A 124 5.57 8.09 -17.22
C HIS A 124 6.13 7.72 -15.85
N VAL A 125 5.54 8.31 -14.83
CA VAL A 125 5.72 7.96 -13.41
C VAL A 125 4.33 7.67 -12.86
N LEU A 126 4.04 6.42 -12.58
CA LEU A 126 2.73 5.96 -12.14
C LEU A 126 2.84 5.37 -10.75
N GLN A 127 1.96 5.84 -9.86
CA GLN A 127 1.78 5.28 -8.53
C GLN A 127 0.48 4.47 -8.53
N LEU A 128 0.56 3.18 -8.23
CA LEU A 128 -0.58 2.30 -8.06
C LEU A 128 -0.90 2.20 -6.57
N ASP A 129 -2.06 2.71 -6.22
CA ASP A 129 -2.55 2.84 -4.86
C ASP A 129 -3.52 1.68 -4.54
N ARG A 130 -3.07 0.68 -3.78
CA ARG A 130 -3.90 -0.40 -3.25
C ARG A 130 -4.67 0.11 -2.03
N VAL A 131 -5.86 0.67 -2.27
CA VAL A 131 -6.59 1.49 -1.30
C VAL A 131 -7.01 0.76 -0.02
N GLY A 132 -7.31 -0.55 -0.08
CA GLY A 132 -7.63 -1.37 1.09
C GLY A 132 -6.45 -1.58 2.03
N LYS A 133 -5.23 -1.64 1.45
CA LYS A 133 -3.98 -1.85 2.18
C LYS A 133 -3.27 -0.55 2.55
N GLY A 134 -3.46 0.53 1.78
CA GLY A 134 -2.64 1.72 1.87
C GLY A 134 -1.20 1.47 1.40
N ALA A 135 -1.03 0.58 0.42
CA ALA A 135 0.25 0.23 -0.17
C ALA A 135 0.38 0.84 -1.57
N LEU A 136 1.57 1.33 -1.87
CA LEU A 136 1.91 2.02 -3.10
C LEU A 136 3.00 1.26 -3.84
N SER A 137 2.76 1.01 -5.11
CA SER A 137 3.76 0.46 -6.04
C SER A 137 3.90 1.39 -7.23
N TYR A 138 4.95 1.21 -8.02
CA TYR A 138 5.27 2.16 -9.07
C TYR A 138 5.54 1.48 -10.41
N VAL A 139 5.14 2.15 -11.49
CA VAL A 139 5.55 1.83 -12.86
C VAL A 139 6.22 3.06 -13.44
N LEU A 140 7.49 2.92 -13.78
CA LEU A 140 8.32 3.96 -14.37
C LEU A 140 8.61 3.59 -15.81
N VAL A 141 8.34 4.50 -16.76
CA VAL A 141 8.54 4.23 -18.19
C VAL A 141 9.50 5.22 -18.83
N SER A 142 10.48 4.70 -19.55
CA SER A 142 11.48 5.45 -20.32
C SER A 142 11.70 4.81 -21.68
N ASP A 143 11.44 5.54 -22.77
CA ASP A 143 11.62 5.09 -24.17
C ASP A 143 10.96 3.71 -24.48
N GLY A 144 9.79 3.46 -23.88
CA GLY A 144 9.05 2.20 -24.06
C GLY A 144 9.45 1.07 -23.09
N ASP A 145 10.58 1.19 -22.39
CA ASP A 145 10.97 0.25 -21.34
C ASP A 145 10.34 0.63 -19.99
N ALA A 146 9.87 -0.34 -19.23
CA ALA A 146 9.23 -0.15 -17.94
C ALA A 146 9.95 -0.87 -16.80
N VAL A 147 10.12 -0.19 -15.68
CA VAL A 147 10.52 -0.79 -14.40
C VAL A 147 9.32 -0.75 -13.46
N VAL A 148 9.04 -1.90 -12.82
CA VAL A 148 7.99 -2.01 -11.81
C VAL A 148 8.62 -2.17 -10.44
N VAL A 149 8.22 -1.31 -9.50
CA VAL A 149 8.78 -1.26 -8.13
C VAL A 149 7.70 -1.61 -7.12
N ASP A 150 8.03 -2.50 -6.19
CA ASP A 150 7.19 -2.99 -5.09
C ASP A 150 5.82 -3.52 -5.53
N PRO A 151 5.73 -4.37 -6.59
CA PRO A 151 4.43 -4.84 -7.05
C PRO A 151 3.76 -5.74 -6.04
N GLY A 152 2.44 -5.55 -5.84
CA GLY A 152 1.61 -6.55 -5.19
C GLY A 152 1.37 -7.78 -6.08
N ARG A 153 0.87 -8.86 -5.50
CA ARG A 153 0.64 -10.16 -6.20
C ARG A 153 -0.40 -10.14 -7.33
N HIS A 154 -1.21 -9.10 -7.45
CA HIS A 154 -2.27 -8.98 -8.46
C HIS A 154 -1.71 -8.48 -9.81
N LEU A 155 -0.89 -9.30 -10.47
CA LEU A 155 -0.09 -8.91 -11.64
C LEU A 155 -0.93 -8.47 -12.85
N ASP A 156 -2.15 -8.95 -12.99
CA ASP A 156 -3.02 -8.56 -14.11
C ASP A 156 -3.30 -7.04 -14.14
N ARG A 157 -3.18 -6.36 -12.99
CA ARG A 157 -3.29 -4.89 -12.91
C ARG A 157 -2.12 -4.19 -13.59
N TYR A 158 -0.91 -4.74 -13.39
CA TYR A 158 0.32 -4.22 -14.02
C TYR A 158 0.35 -4.56 -15.50
N ASP A 159 -0.06 -5.78 -15.90
CA ASP A 159 -0.14 -6.15 -17.32
C ASP A 159 -1.07 -5.22 -18.09
N ALA A 160 -2.27 -4.96 -17.55
CA ALA A 160 -3.22 -4.05 -18.20
C ALA A 160 -2.65 -2.63 -18.34
N LEU A 161 -1.93 -2.15 -17.32
CA LEU A 161 -1.32 -0.83 -17.35
C LEU A 161 -0.14 -0.76 -18.32
N LEU A 162 0.73 -1.77 -18.34
CA LEU A 162 1.84 -1.87 -19.29
C LEU A 162 1.35 -1.91 -20.72
N ALA A 163 0.28 -2.66 -20.98
CA ALA A 163 -0.36 -2.70 -22.31
C ALA A 163 -1.00 -1.36 -22.72
N GLU A 164 -1.66 -0.66 -21.77
CA GLU A 164 -2.20 0.70 -21.99
C GLU A 164 -1.12 1.69 -22.39
N LEU A 165 0.08 1.55 -21.79
CA LEU A 165 1.22 2.45 -22.01
C LEU A 165 2.08 2.06 -23.21
N ASP A 166 1.78 0.94 -23.88
CA ASP A 166 2.65 0.33 -24.90
C ASP A 166 4.09 0.16 -24.40
N ALA A 167 4.22 -0.27 -23.13
CA ALA A 167 5.49 -0.37 -22.43
C ALA A 167 5.90 -1.83 -22.21
N THR A 168 7.18 -2.14 -22.45
CA THR A 168 7.77 -3.47 -22.26
C THR A 168 8.44 -3.53 -20.88
N PRO A 169 8.12 -4.50 -20.02
CA PRO A 169 8.85 -4.70 -18.78
C PRO A 169 10.34 -4.93 -19.02
N ALA A 170 11.20 -4.19 -18.34
CA ALA A 170 12.66 -4.33 -18.39
C ALA A 170 13.23 -4.88 -17.08
N ALA A 171 12.60 -4.57 -15.94
CA ALA A 171 12.99 -5.07 -14.64
C ALA A 171 11.85 -4.98 -13.62
N VAL A 172 11.97 -5.78 -12.56
CA VAL A 172 11.13 -5.70 -11.35
C VAL A 172 12.04 -5.51 -10.16
N ILE A 173 11.65 -4.65 -9.21
CA ILE A 173 12.44 -4.31 -8.03
C ILE A 173 11.56 -4.40 -6.80
N ASP A 174 12.02 -5.04 -5.72
CA ASP A 174 11.52 -4.78 -4.38
C ASP A 174 12.52 -3.89 -3.64
N THR A 175 12.04 -2.77 -3.10
CA THR A 175 12.86 -1.86 -2.29
C THR A 175 13.33 -2.51 -1.00
N HIS A 176 12.59 -3.50 -0.52
CA HIS A 176 12.86 -4.31 0.67
C HIS A 176 11.98 -5.56 0.68
N ILE A 177 12.24 -6.49 1.59
CA ILE A 177 11.35 -7.65 1.77
C ILE A 177 10.11 -7.26 2.57
N HIS A 178 8.96 -7.17 1.89
CA HIS A 178 7.70 -6.73 2.46
C HIS A 178 7.20 -7.68 3.57
N ALA A 179 6.60 -7.10 4.61
CA ALA A 179 6.04 -7.84 5.73
C ALA A 179 4.50 -7.85 5.75
N ASP A 180 3.85 -6.90 5.11
CA ASP A 180 2.42 -6.65 5.19
C ASP A 180 1.62 -7.15 4.00
N TYR A 181 2.29 -7.47 2.88
CA TYR A 181 1.68 -8.10 1.70
C TYR A 181 2.65 -9.04 0.98
N LEU A 182 2.09 -9.94 0.16
CA LEU A 182 2.86 -10.82 -0.70
C LEU A 182 3.31 -10.05 -1.94
N SER A 183 4.64 -9.90 -2.08
CA SER A 183 5.24 -9.28 -3.27
C SER A 183 4.95 -10.10 -4.53
N GLY A 184 4.56 -9.39 -5.58
CA GLY A 184 4.43 -9.94 -6.93
C GLY A 184 5.74 -10.05 -7.68
N ALA A 185 6.86 -9.49 -7.17
CA ALA A 185 8.09 -9.30 -7.95
C ALA A 185 8.68 -10.61 -8.50
N ARG A 186 8.71 -11.67 -7.70
CA ARG A 186 9.19 -12.99 -8.16
C ARG A 186 8.34 -13.55 -9.29
N ALA A 187 7.01 -13.49 -9.14
CA ALA A 187 6.08 -13.98 -10.14
C ALA A 187 6.10 -13.12 -11.40
N ALA A 188 6.24 -11.81 -11.25
CA ALA A 188 6.38 -10.84 -12.33
C ALA A 188 7.66 -11.08 -13.14
N ALA A 189 8.79 -11.30 -12.47
CA ALA A 189 10.06 -11.60 -13.14
C ALA A 189 9.98 -12.86 -14.03
N VAL A 190 9.29 -13.90 -13.53
CA VAL A 190 9.05 -15.12 -14.31
C VAL A 190 8.06 -14.86 -15.46
N ARG A 191 6.95 -14.17 -15.18
CA ARG A 191 5.88 -13.89 -16.15
C ARG A 191 6.37 -13.03 -17.31
N TRP A 192 7.17 -11.99 -17.00
CA TRP A 192 7.70 -11.04 -17.99
C TRP A 192 9.08 -11.40 -18.52
N GLN A 193 9.73 -12.43 -17.94
CA GLN A 193 11.09 -12.88 -18.31
C GLN A 193 12.14 -11.76 -18.15
N VAL A 194 12.09 -11.04 -17.06
CA VAL A 194 12.96 -9.92 -16.71
C VAL A 194 13.70 -10.16 -15.40
N PRO A 195 14.83 -9.46 -15.14
CA PRO A 195 15.51 -9.55 -13.85
C PRO A 195 14.63 -9.02 -12.70
N TYR A 196 14.73 -9.69 -11.55
CA TYR A 196 14.21 -9.25 -10.27
C TYR A 196 15.37 -8.76 -9.40
N PHE A 197 15.34 -7.51 -8.97
CA PHE A 197 16.37 -6.91 -8.14
C PHE A 197 15.94 -6.83 -6.68
N LEU A 198 16.87 -7.19 -5.77
CA LEU A 198 16.70 -7.12 -4.32
C LEU A 198 18.07 -6.92 -3.66
N HIS A 199 18.11 -6.21 -2.52
CA HIS A 199 19.35 -6.09 -1.74
C HIS A 199 19.69 -7.45 -1.07
N PRO A 200 20.97 -7.90 -1.07
CA PRO A 200 21.36 -9.21 -0.51
C PRO A 200 21.00 -9.42 0.94
N ASP A 201 21.04 -8.39 1.79
CA ASP A 201 20.68 -8.47 3.20
C ASP A 201 19.20 -8.77 3.42
N ASP A 202 18.33 -8.44 2.47
CA ASP A 202 16.92 -8.77 2.49
C ASP A 202 16.60 -10.12 1.83
N ALA A 203 17.57 -10.76 1.20
CA ALA A 203 17.44 -12.13 0.72
C ALA A 203 17.68 -13.18 1.82
N ARG A 204 17.69 -12.78 3.09
CA ARG A 204 17.88 -13.64 4.27
C ARG A 204 16.79 -13.39 5.30
N SER A 205 16.42 -14.45 6.02
CA SER A 205 15.44 -14.36 7.10
C SER A 205 16.01 -13.51 8.26
N PRO A 206 15.32 -12.44 8.69
CA PRO A 206 15.80 -11.62 9.80
C PRO A 206 15.71 -12.30 11.16
N TYR A 207 15.07 -13.48 11.22
CA TYR A 207 14.80 -14.20 12.46
C TYR A 207 15.90 -15.20 12.82
N ASP A 208 16.46 -15.86 11.81
CA ASP A 208 17.40 -16.99 11.98
C ASP A 208 18.54 -16.98 10.94
N ASP A 209 18.63 -15.91 10.15
CA ASP A 209 19.63 -15.73 9.10
C ASP A 209 19.60 -16.81 7.99
N ALA A 210 18.52 -17.58 7.88
CA ALA A 210 18.36 -18.57 6.83
C ALA A 210 18.32 -17.88 5.45
N PRO A 211 19.07 -18.38 4.44
CA PRO A 211 19.01 -17.82 3.10
C PRO A 211 17.63 -18.04 2.49
N GLY A 212 17.07 -17.01 1.85
CA GLY A 212 15.85 -17.09 1.06
C GLY A 212 16.02 -18.01 -0.15
N ARG A 213 14.92 -18.54 -0.64
CA ARG A 213 14.87 -19.35 -1.88
C ARG A 213 14.38 -18.48 -3.03
N LEU A 214 15.21 -17.48 -3.39
CA LEU A 214 14.90 -16.45 -4.36
C LEU A 214 15.90 -16.52 -5.52
N ALA A 215 15.39 -16.44 -6.76
CA ALA A 215 16.21 -16.08 -7.92
C ALA A 215 16.13 -14.57 -8.11
N TYR A 216 17.19 -13.84 -7.77
CA TYR A 216 17.25 -12.38 -7.84
C TYR A 216 18.63 -11.92 -8.34
N GLN A 217 18.67 -10.69 -8.87
CA GLN A 217 19.90 -9.95 -9.13
C GLN A 217 20.21 -9.07 -7.91
N PRO A 218 21.42 -9.15 -7.33
CA PRO A 218 21.78 -8.29 -6.23
C PRO A 218 21.84 -6.83 -6.68
N MET A 219 21.33 -5.93 -5.83
CA MET A 219 21.55 -4.48 -5.94
C MET A 219 22.10 -3.96 -4.62
N THR A 220 23.12 -3.13 -4.69
CA THR A 220 23.80 -2.57 -3.52
C THR A 220 23.97 -1.06 -3.65
N ASP A 221 24.47 -0.42 -2.59
CA ASP A 221 24.64 1.03 -2.55
C ASP A 221 25.49 1.55 -3.71
N GLY A 222 25.00 2.56 -4.42
CA GLY A 222 25.65 3.17 -5.57
C GLY A 222 25.43 2.47 -6.90
N ASP A 223 24.85 1.25 -6.92
CA ASP A 223 24.51 0.57 -8.17
C ASP A 223 23.50 1.39 -8.98
N THR A 224 23.47 1.13 -10.29
CA THR A 224 22.57 1.79 -11.24
C THR A 224 21.81 0.76 -12.06
N ILE A 225 20.49 0.83 -12.08
CA ILE A 225 19.60 0.00 -12.90
C ILE A 225 19.12 0.85 -14.07
N ALA A 226 19.66 0.58 -15.27
CA ALA A 226 19.33 1.33 -16.48
C ALA A 226 18.16 0.70 -17.25
N PHE A 227 17.28 1.54 -17.84
CA PHE A 227 16.19 1.15 -18.73
C PHE A 227 15.79 2.32 -19.63
N GLY A 228 15.58 2.06 -20.92
CA GLY A 228 15.45 3.13 -21.90
C GLY A 228 16.62 4.12 -21.81
N ARG A 229 16.32 5.40 -21.59
CA ARG A 229 17.33 6.43 -21.30
C ARG A 229 17.41 6.83 -19.82
N ALA A 230 16.56 6.22 -18.98
CA ALA A 230 16.56 6.47 -17.54
C ALA A 230 17.46 5.50 -16.79
N ALA A 231 17.82 5.89 -15.57
CA ALA A 231 18.54 5.05 -14.64
C ALA A 231 18.06 5.30 -13.20
N LEU A 232 17.95 4.23 -12.43
CA LEU A 232 17.67 4.30 -11.00
C LEU A 232 18.98 4.05 -10.24
N ARG A 233 19.43 5.05 -9.48
CA ARG A 233 20.58 4.90 -8.57
C ARG A 233 20.06 4.32 -7.24
N VAL A 234 20.70 3.25 -6.80
CA VAL A 234 20.40 2.59 -5.54
C VAL A 234 21.08 3.33 -4.38
N ALA A 235 20.32 3.71 -3.38
CA ALA A 235 20.81 4.20 -2.10
C ALA A 235 20.41 3.21 -1.00
N HIS A 236 21.40 2.56 -0.35
CA HIS A 236 21.14 1.65 0.75
C HIS A 236 20.75 2.44 2.01
N VAL A 237 19.56 2.20 2.53
CA VAL A 237 18.92 2.94 3.64
C VAL A 237 18.41 1.97 4.72
N PRO A 238 19.31 1.17 5.36
CA PRO A 238 18.90 0.14 6.31
C PRO A 238 18.22 0.74 7.54
N GLY A 239 17.29 -0.04 8.11
CA GLY A 239 16.62 0.31 9.37
C GLY A 239 15.21 -0.23 9.50
N HIS A 240 14.36 -0.09 8.49
CA HIS A 240 13.09 -0.82 8.42
C HIS A 240 13.36 -2.32 8.19
N THR A 241 14.18 -2.62 7.19
CA THR A 241 14.88 -3.90 7.03
C THR A 241 16.38 -3.64 6.91
N LEU A 242 17.18 -4.72 6.93
CA LEU A 242 18.64 -4.58 6.73
C LEU A 242 19.00 -4.25 5.29
N GLY A 243 18.20 -4.72 4.32
CA GLY A 243 18.41 -4.51 2.90
C GLY A 243 17.55 -3.41 2.30
N SER A 244 16.87 -2.58 3.10
CA SER A 244 16.06 -1.46 2.57
C SER A 244 16.88 -0.55 1.67
N VAL A 245 16.37 -0.25 0.48
CA VAL A 245 16.95 0.71 -0.46
C VAL A 245 15.96 1.79 -0.84
N ALA A 246 16.47 2.97 -1.16
CA ALA A 246 15.76 3.98 -1.92
C ALA A 246 16.29 3.99 -3.37
N LEU A 247 15.41 4.23 -4.33
CA LEU A 247 15.74 4.32 -5.76
C LEU A 247 15.62 5.77 -6.22
N LEU A 248 16.73 6.38 -6.62
CA LEU A 248 16.75 7.77 -7.03
C LEU A 248 16.76 7.88 -8.56
N ALA A 249 15.85 8.67 -9.12
CA ALA A 249 15.74 8.95 -10.55
C ALA A 249 16.00 10.43 -10.82
N ASP A 250 16.93 10.74 -11.73
CA ASP A 250 17.27 12.09 -12.24
C ASP A 250 17.53 13.14 -11.15
N ASP A 251 17.94 12.74 -9.94
CA ASP A 251 18.05 13.59 -8.74
C ASP A 251 16.77 14.41 -8.43
N THR A 252 15.64 13.99 -8.97
CA THR A 252 14.33 14.66 -8.82
C THR A 252 13.31 13.81 -8.07
N LEU A 253 13.41 12.49 -8.16
CA LEU A 253 12.49 11.53 -7.51
C LEU A 253 13.28 10.53 -6.65
N ALA A 254 12.71 10.16 -5.50
CA ALA A 254 13.17 9.06 -4.68
C ALA A 254 12.00 8.13 -4.32
N LEU A 255 12.03 6.89 -4.80
CA LEU A 255 11.15 5.84 -4.34
C LEU A 255 11.77 5.27 -3.06
N THR A 256 11.19 5.58 -1.91
CA THR A 256 11.83 5.36 -0.62
C THR A 256 11.43 4.05 0.05
N GLY A 257 10.54 3.25 -0.56
CA GLY A 257 10.01 2.06 0.12
C GLY A 257 9.45 2.42 1.49
N ASP A 258 9.81 1.61 2.48
CA ASP A 258 9.44 1.82 3.88
C ASP A 258 10.56 2.51 4.70
N PHE A 259 11.55 3.11 4.04
CA PHE A 259 12.53 3.93 4.72
C PHE A 259 11.92 5.23 5.26
N LEU A 260 11.25 5.98 4.40
CA LEU A 260 10.73 7.30 4.71
C LEU A 260 9.34 7.50 4.08
N PHE A 261 8.35 7.81 4.91
CA PHE A 261 6.99 8.19 4.50
C PHE A 261 6.80 9.70 4.58
N VAL A 262 5.68 10.20 4.10
CA VAL A 262 5.38 11.65 4.19
C VAL A 262 5.31 12.13 5.64
N ARG A 263 4.71 11.33 6.55
CA ARG A 263 4.47 11.74 7.94
C ARG A 263 5.18 10.89 8.99
N SER A 264 5.78 9.77 8.62
CA SER A 264 6.43 8.85 9.53
C SER A 264 7.65 8.20 8.87
N VAL A 265 8.22 7.20 9.51
CA VAL A 265 9.30 6.34 9.01
C VAL A 265 8.88 4.88 9.18
N GLY A 266 9.53 3.98 8.44
CA GLY A 266 9.30 2.55 8.59
C GLY A 266 9.72 2.03 9.97
N ARG A 267 8.92 1.12 10.51
CA ARG A 267 9.17 0.53 11.83
C ARG A 267 10.39 -0.38 11.82
N PRO A 268 11.32 -0.24 12.80
CA PRO A 268 12.59 -0.98 12.81
C PRO A 268 12.54 -2.28 13.63
N ASP A 269 11.37 -2.78 14.03
CA ASP A 269 11.24 -3.90 14.96
C ASP A 269 10.86 -5.24 14.31
N LEU A 270 10.61 -5.25 13.00
CA LEU A 270 10.11 -6.43 12.28
C LEU A 270 11.09 -7.61 12.20
N GLY A 271 12.35 -7.42 12.56
CA GLY A 271 13.35 -8.47 12.72
C GLY A 271 13.68 -8.81 14.18
N GLY A 272 12.91 -8.29 15.14
CA GLY A 272 13.14 -8.53 16.58
C GLY A 272 14.36 -7.81 17.18
N ARG A 273 14.93 -6.83 16.46
CA ARG A 273 16.15 -6.09 16.86
C ARG A 273 15.91 -4.56 16.83
N ARG A 274 14.76 -4.11 17.33
CA ARG A 274 14.29 -2.71 17.25
C ARG A 274 15.39 -1.67 17.49
N ASP A 275 16.08 -1.73 18.62
CA ASP A 275 17.04 -0.69 18.99
C ASP A 275 18.27 -0.63 18.06
N ALA A 276 18.72 -1.79 17.58
CA ALA A 276 19.81 -1.86 16.63
C ALA A 276 19.39 -1.31 15.25
N TRP A 277 18.20 -1.68 14.78
CA TRP A 277 17.70 -1.25 13.49
C TRP A 277 17.24 0.21 13.51
N ALA A 278 16.71 0.71 14.63
CA ALA A 278 16.43 2.14 14.81
C ALA A 278 17.68 3.02 14.68
N ARG A 279 18.86 2.55 15.17
CA ARG A 279 20.14 3.24 14.97
C ARG A 279 20.58 3.25 13.51
N LEU A 280 20.33 2.15 12.78
CA LEU A 280 20.59 2.11 11.33
C LEU A 280 19.69 3.09 10.60
N LEU A 281 18.38 3.10 10.94
CA LEU A 281 17.41 4.01 10.36
C LEU A 281 17.79 5.48 10.59
N TRP A 282 18.22 5.81 11.81
CA TRP A 282 18.74 7.13 12.13
C TRP A 282 19.90 7.52 11.22
N ARG A 283 20.91 6.65 11.08
CA ARG A 283 22.07 6.91 10.20
C ARG A 283 21.66 7.08 8.74
N SER A 284 20.70 6.29 8.28
CA SER A 284 20.13 6.42 6.93
C SER A 284 19.45 7.78 6.73
N LEU A 285 18.69 8.27 7.74
CA LEU A 285 18.08 9.60 7.73
C LEU A 285 19.15 10.72 7.72
N GLU A 286 20.19 10.61 8.54
CA GLU A 286 21.31 11.56 8.56
C GLU A 286 22.00 11.61 7.18
N ARG A 287 22.27 10.45 6.60
CA ARG A 287 22.85 10.38 5.26
C ARG A 287 21.95 11.05 4.22
N ALA A 288 20.66 10.76 4.22
CA ALA A 288 19.69 11.38 3.31
C ALA A 288 19.68 12.92 3.47
N ARG A 289 19.70 13.45 4.68
CA ARG A 289 19.77 14.90 4.95
C ARG A 289 21.02 15.57 4.36
N HIS A 290 22.14 14.84 4.30
CA HIS A 290 23.41 15.37 3.76
C HIS A 290 23.52 15.23 2.24
N GLU A 291 22.94 14.16 1.66
CA GLU A 291 23.15 13.80 0.27
C GLU A 291 22.02 14.20 -0.67
N TRP A 292 20.77 14.26 -0.15
CA TRP A 292 19.59 14.45 -1.01
C TRP A 292 19.24 15.91 -1.19
N PRO A 293 18.91 16.33 -2.43
CA PRO A 293 18.40 17.67 -2.69
C PRO A 293 17.08 17.92 -1.90
N GLY A 294 16.90 19.14 -1.37
CA GLY A 294 15.69 19.48 -0.62
C GLY A 294 14.42 19.43 -1.46
N ASP A 295 14.50 19.68 -2.76
CA ASP A 295 13.37 19.63 -3.71
C ASP A 295 13.12 18.24 -4.31
N LEU A 296 13.93 17.23 -3.95
CA LEU A 296 13.70 15.83 -4.30
C LEU A 296 12.29 15.40 -3.88
N VAL A 297 11.51 14.84 -4.79
CA VAL A 297 10.16 14.35 -4.49
C VAL A 297 10.23 12.91 -3.98
N VAL A 298 9.83 12.72 -2.73
CA VAL A 298 9.75 11.41 -2.07
C VAL A 298 8.45 10.71 -2.46
N LEU A 299 8.59 9.47 -2.88
CA LEU A 299 7.53 8.53 -3.29
C LEU A 299 7.61 7.29 -2.38
N PRO A 300 6.81 7.21 -1.30
CA PRO A 300 6.88 6.13 -0.32
C PRO A 300 6.12 4.88 -0.76
N ALA A 301 6.37 3.72 -0.09
CA ALA A 301 5.57 2.51 -0.34
C ALA A 301 4.25 2.46 0.46
N HIS A 302 4.08 3.31 1.47
CA HIS A 302 2.86 3.34 2.28
C HIS A 302 2.44 4.74 2.70
N TYR A 303 1.19 4.85 3.16
CA TYR A 303 0.61 6.02 3.80
C TYR A 303 -0.38 5.57 4.90
N ALA A 304 -0.62 6.44 5.88
CA ALA A 304 -1.52 6.19 6.99
C ALA A 304 -2.93 6.78 6.79
N GLY A 305 -3.10 7.78 5.94
CA GLY A 305 -4.41 8.39 5.74
C GLY A 305 -4.48 9.46 4.66
N GLU A 306 -5.69 9.96 4.48
CA GLU A 306 -6.04 10.94 3.45
C GLU A 306 -5.25 12.25 3.55
N TRP A 307 -4.79 12.61 4.76
CA TRP A 307 -4.01 13.84 5.02
C TRP A 307 -2.60 13.83 4.43
N GLU A 308 -2.12 12.67 3.95
CA GLU A 308 -0.85 12.54 3.25
C GLU A 308 -0.97 12.72 1.74
N ARG A 309 -2.20 12.78 1.23
CA ARG A 309 -2.48 12.92 -0.19
C ARG A 309 -2.35 14.36 -0.66
N ARG A 310 -1.79 14.53 -1.83
CA ARG A 310 -1.76 15.79 -2.57
C ARG A 310 -3.12 16.08 -3.22
N ALA A 311 -3.24 17.27 -3.82
CA ALA A 311 -4.46 17.66 -4.57
C ALA A 311 -4.72 16.74 -5.78
N ASP A 312 -3.68 16.18 -6.39
CA ASP A 312 -3.74 15.19 -7.47
C ASP A 312 -4.02 13.76 -6.99
N ARG A 313 -4.33 13.62 -5.70
CA ARG A 313 -4.59 12.35 -5.00
C ARG A 313 -3.38 11.42 -4.88
N SER A 314 -2.21 11.79 -5.39
CA SER A 314 -0.98 11.04 -5.14
C SER A 314 -0.49 11.21 -3.70
N VAL A 315 0.32 10.24 -3.22
CA VAL A 315 1.04 10.33 -1.95
C VAL A 315 2.50 10.64 -2.27
N ALA A 316 2.89 11.86 -2.08
CA ALA A 316 4.24 12.35 -2.34
C ALA A 316 4.49 13.68 -1.63
N ALA A 317 5.73 13.98 -1.27
CA ALA A 317 6.11 15.28 -0.76
C ALA A 317 7.58 15.59 -1.10
N ARG A 318 7.95 16.87 -1.08
CA ARG A 318 9.36 17.28 -1.19
C ARG A 318 10.11 16.85 0.06
N PHE A 319 11.36 16.49 -0.11
CA PHE A 319 12.22 16.03 0.99
C PHE A 319 12.42 17.12 2.06
N ASP A 320 12.60 18.39 1.67
CA ASP A 320 12.71 19.51 2.61
C ASP A 320 11.45 19.71 3.47
N VAL A 321 10.26 19.48 2.88
CA VAL A 321 8.99 19.53 3.62
C VAL A 321 8.91 18.36 4.60
N ILE A 322 9.27 17.15 4.18
CA ILE A 322 9.29 15.98 5.06
C ILE A 322 10.28 16.19 6.20
N ALA A 323 11.51 16.63 5.90
CA ALA A 323 12.54 16.87 6.92
C ALA A 323 12.11 17.93 7.96
N ALA A 324 11.21 18.84 7.59
CA ALA A 324 10.70 19.89 8.49
C ALA A 324 9.41 19.48 9.24
N THR A 325 8.57 18.60 8.68
CA THR A 325 7.20 18.37 9.19
C THR A 325 6.91 16.95 9.64
N ASN A 326 7.73 15.98 9.28
CA ASN A 326 7.62 14.59 9.70
C ASN A 326 8.19 14.46 11.13
N GLU A 327 7.39 13.97 12.07
CA GLU A 327 7.74 13.94 13.49
C GLU A 327 9.06 13.19 13.77
N ALA A 328 9.33 12.08 13.07
CA ALA A 328 10.57 11.34 13.21
C ALA A 328 11.73 11.99 12.45
N ALA A 329 11.51 12.34 11.18
CA ALA A 329 12.55 12.88 10.31
C ALA A 329 12.96 14.32 10.66
N ALA A 330 12.17 15.07 11.43
CA ALA A 330 12.51 16.41 11.91
C ALA A 330 13.42 16.39 13.15
N LEU A 331 13.55 15.25 13.83
CA LEU A 331 14.43 15.13 15.00
C LEU A 331 15.90 15.30 14.59
N GLN A 332 16.67 16.03 15.38
CA GLN A 332 18.07 16.38 15.08
C GLN A 332 19.07 15.61 15.96
N GLU A 333 18.57 14.83 16.92
CA GLU A 333 19.42 14.07 17.85
C GLU A 333 19.03 12.58 17.85
N GLU A 334 20.03 11.69 17.73
CA GLU A 334 19.85 10.23 17.75
C GLU A 334 19.05 9.77 18.98
N ARG A 335 19.37 10.31 20.17
CA ARG A 335 18.70 9.94 21.41
C ARG A 335 17.20 10.27 21.39
N ALA A 336 16.83 11.43 20.84
CA ALA A 336 15.44 11.84 20.72
C ALA A 336 14.70 10.94 19.73
N PHE A 337 15.33 10.63 18.60
CA PHE A 337 14.78 9.70 17.60
C PHE A 337 14.55 8.29 18.17
N LEU A 338 15.53 7.72 18.87
CA LEU A 338 15.40 6.39 19.48
C LEU A 338 14.30 6.35 20.54
N ALA A 339 14.16 7.41 21.35
CA ALA A 339 13.07 7.52 22.31
C ALA A 339 11.72 7.60 21.60
N TRP A 340 11.59 8.43 20.56
CA TRP A 340 10.38 8.56 19.78
C TRP A 340 9.97 7.20 19.15
N VAL A 341 10.90 6.48 18.52
CA VAL A 341 10.64 5.14 17.97
C VAL A 341 10.15 4.19 19.07
N ALA A 342 10.79 4.19 20.24
CA ALA A 342 10.40 3.31 21.35
C ALA A 342 8.97 3.56 21.85
N ASP A 343 8.57 4.84 21.91
CA ASP A 343 7.27 5.26 22.42
C ASP A 343 6.13 5.03 21.40
N HIS A 344 6.44 5.01 20.09
CA HIS A 344 5.44 4.94 19.01
C HIS A 344 5.40 3.59 18.29
N THR A 345 6.23 2.62 18.67
CA THR A 345 6.22 1.29 18.03
C THR A 345 5.26 0.33 18.73
N ALA A 346 4.13 0.02 18.08
CA ALA A 346 3.17 -0.99 18.53
C ALA A 346 3.64 -2.41 18.20
N THR A 347 3.05 -3.43 18.84
CA THR A 347 3.32 -4.85 18.48
C THR A 347 2.94 -5.11 17.03
N PRO A 348 3.84 -5.72 16.21
CA PRO A 348 3.53 -6.02 14.82
C PRO A 348 2.46 -7.11 14.70
N PRO A 349 1.66 -7.11 13.62
CA PRO A 349 0.74 -8.21 13.33
C PRO A 349 1.46 -9.56 13.22
N GLU A 350 0.85 -10.62 13.73
CA GLU A 350 1.40 -11.99 13.64
C GLU A 350 1.59 -12.44 12.18
N SER A 351 0.72 -11.98 11.26
CA SER A 351 0.79 -12.27 9.83
C SER A 351 2.10 -11.82 9.18
N TYR A 352 2.75 -10.77 9.71
CA TYR A 352 3.95 -10.18 9.12
C TYR A 352 5.12 -11.17 9.03
N ARG A 353 5.28 -12.02 10.03
CA ARG A 353 6.30 -13.07 9.99
C ARG A 353 6.02 -14.07 8.86
N SER A 354 4.78 -14.53 8.74
CA SER A 354 4.37 -15.50 7.71
C SER A 354 4.54 -14.93 6.30
N ILE A 355 4.14 -13.67 6.11
CA ILE A 355 4.29 -12.96 4.83
C ILE A 355 5.78 -12.81 4.47
N LYS A 356 6.64 -12.38 5.40
CA LYS A 356 8.09 -12.30 5.15
C LYS A 356 8.69 -13.64 4.74
N LEU A 357 8.35 -14.71 5.44
CA LEU A 357 8.85 -16.05 5.10
C LEU A 357 8.37 -16.50 3.71
N ALA A 358 7.14 -16.17 3.33
CA ALA A 358 6.62 -16.45 1.99
C ALA A 358 7.33 -15.61 0.91
N ASN A 359 7.53 -14.32 1.15
CA ASN A 359 8.29 -13.45 0.25
C ASN A 359 9.73 -13.90 0.07
N LEU A 360 10.34 -14.47 1.10
CA LEU A 360 11.65 -15.13 1.03
C LEU A 360 11.63 -16.51 0.35
N GLY A 361 10.46 -17.04 -0.03
CA GLY A 361 10.33 -18.40 -0.58
C GLY A 361 10.57 -19.51 0.45
N LEU A 362 10.54 -19.19 1.74
CA LEU A 362 10.74 -20.12 2.84
C LEU A 362 9.42 -20.74 3.35
N ALA A 363 8.29 -20.20 2.94
CA ALA A 363 6.95 -20.74 3.18
C ALA A 363 6.12 -20.69 1.89
N GLU A 364 5.24 -21.66 1.70
CA GLU A 364 4.21 -21.65 0.65
C GLU A 364 2.90 -21.17 1.27
N ILE A 365 2.21 -20.27 0.58
CA ILE A 365 0.94 -19.70 1.00
C ILE A 365 -0.03 -19.85 -0.17
N SER A 366 -1.18 -20.47 0.11
CA SER A 366 -2.28 -20.58 -0.87
C SER A 366 -2.96 -19.22 -1.08
N GLU A 367 -3.69 -19.07 -2.18
CA GLU A 367 -4.45 -17.85 -2.49
C GLU A 367 -5.44 -17.48 -1.36
N ALA A 368 -6.14 -18.46 -0.80
CA ALA A 368 -7.07 -18.23 0.31
C ALA A 368 -6.37 -17.78 1.60
N GLU A 369 -5.17 -18.32 1.89
CA GLU A 369 -4.35 -17.86 3.02
C GLU A 369 -3.81 -16.45 2.77
N ALA A 370 -3.42 -16.14 1.53
CA ALA A 370 -2.95 -14.82 1.13
C ALA A 370 -4.01 -13.73 1.38
N GLU A 371 -5.26 -13.98 1.00
CA GLU A 371 -6.37 -13.08 1.28
C GLU A 371 -6.55 -12.79 2.78
N VAL A 372 -6.36 -13.80 3.63
CA VAL A 372 -6.48 -13.66 5.09
C VAL A 372 -5.28 -12.91 5.68
N LEU A 373 -4.06 -13.24 5.25
CA LEU A 373 -2.82 -12.66 5.79
C LEU A 373 -2.65 -11.18 5.41
N GLU A 374 -3.09 -10.81 4.20
CA GLU A 374 -3.01 -9.43 3.70
C GLU A 374 -4.20 -8.56 4.13
N PHE A 375 -5.22 -9.11 4.78
CA PHE A 375 -6.45 -8.38 5.09
C PHE A 375 -6.18 -7.19 6.03
N GLY A 376 -6.80 -6.05 5.68
CA GLY A 376 -6.74 -4.81 6.46
C GLY A 376 -5.54 -3.90 6.13
N PRO A 377 -5.48 -2.72 6.75
CA PRO A 377 -4.46 -1.71 6.46
C PRO A 377 -3.06 -2.17 6.84
N ASN A 378 -2.05 -1.55 6.21
CA ASN A 378 -0.65 -1.75 6.62
C ASN A 378 -0.39 -1.19 8.03
N GLN A 379 0.64 -1.72 8.69
CA GLN A 379 1.16 -1.25 9.98
C GLN A 379 2.69 -1.14 9.91
N CYS A 380 3.21 -0.71 8.76
CA CYS A 380 4.66 -0.61 8.50
C CYS A 380 5.26 0.70 9.00
N ALA A 381 4.44 1.70 9.31
CA ALA A 381 4.90 2.96 9.90
C ALA A 381 5.10 2.87 11.42
N VAL A 382 5.98 3.70 11.95
CA VAL A 382 6.04 4.06 13.37
C VAL A 382 4.99 5.13 13.62
N GLY A 383 4.10 4.93 14.60
CA GLY A 383 3.06 5.92 14.97
C GLY A 383 1.66 5.41 14.82
#